data_3922f63f63ad883ed68cfce19568ba5f
#
_entry.id   3922f63f63ad883ed68cfce19568ba5f
#
_cell.length_a   1.000
_cell.length_b   1.000
_cell.length_c   1.000
_cell.angle_alpha   90.00
_cell.angle_beta   90.00
_cell.angle_gamma   90.00
#
_symmetry.space_group_name_H-M   'P 1'
#
loop_
_entity.id
_entity.type
_entity.pdbx_description
1 polymer ?
#
loop_
_entity_poly.entity_id
_entity_poly.type
_entity_poly.pdbx_seq_one_letter_code
_entity_poly.pdbx_strand_id
1 'polypeptide(L)'
;MLKDKLYSLIHFPYEEKYRDQLELGMVSLNYKSERVIAYVMLVMQLFLILVFTLRPGSIFYSFRRLRYVIAYAVMAVGLLVLLSLHRRAKNNWRLHFKLCAAFGILLSLWVCSISYLDALGDLSIVVYCSFLPMMAAFLILPPYILSILFIFTCILTNILVLRTPYGQENVFSTLVNSIFICLLSIVYSYRMYQARLTGIYDKNRQWTTGR
;
A
#
# COMPACT_ATOMS: atom_id res chain seq x y z
N MET A 1 25.03 6.59 21.08
CA MET A 1 23.82 7.43 21.27
C MET A 1 22.97 7.59 20.01
N LEU A 2 23.49 8.05 18.85
CA LEU A 2 22.67 8.10 17.61
C LEU A 2 22.42 6.71 17.01
N LYS A 3 23.43 5.83 17.01
CA LYS A 3 23.33 4.44 16.58
C LYS A 3 22.33 3.65 17.44
N ASP A 4 22.35 3.85 18.75
CA ASP A 4 21.46 3.16 19.69
C ASP A 4 20.01 3.65 19.55
N LYS A 5 19.80 4.96 19.29
CA LYS A 5 18.49 5.51 18.95
C LYS A 5 18.00 5.03 17.58
N LEU A 6 18.88 4.91 16.58
CA LEU A 6 18.52 4.34 15.27
C LEU A 6 18.22 2.84 15.41
N TYR A 7 18.97 2.12 16.22
CA TYR A 7 18.78 0.70 16.51
C TYR A 7 17.45 0.47 17.26
N SER A 8 17.09 1.33 18.23
CA SER A 8 15.80 1.26 18.92
C SER A 8 14.60 1.69 18.06
N LEU A 9 14.82 2.46 16.98
CA LEU A 9 13.81 2.80 15.97
C LEU A 9 13.54 1.63 15.00
N ILE A 10 14.56 0.79 14.78
CA ILE A 10 14.49 -0.33 13.84
C ILE A 10 14.21 -1.65 14.57
N HIS A 11 14.70 -1.79 15.81
CA HIS A 11 14.55 -2.98 16.64
C HIS A 11 13.54 -2.74 17.76
N PHE A 12 12.75 -3.77 18.02
CA PHE A 12 11.72 -3.78 19.04
C PHE A 12 12.27 -3.41 20.42
N PRO A 13 11.67 -2.45 21.13
CA PRO A 13 12.03 -2.16 22.53
C PRO A 13 11.52 -3.25 23.51
N TYR A 14 11.05 -4.37 23.00
CA TYR A 14 10.47 -5.46 23.80
C TYR A 14 11.48 -6.59 23.98
N GLU A 15 11.39 -7.26 25.14
CA GLU A 15 12.25 -8.38 25.46
C GLU A 15 12.26 -9.43 24.35
N GLU A 16 13.43 -9.98 24.04
CA GLU A 16 13.65 -10.99 22.99
C GLU A 16 12.71 -12.21 23.14
N LYS A 17 12.30 -12.51 24.36
CA LYS A 17 11.33 -13.55 24.72
C LYS A 17 9.97 -13.40 24.04
N TYR A 18 9.52 -12.19 23.73
CA TYR A 18 8.20 -11.96 23.11
C TYR A 18 8.27 -11.74 21.60
N ARG A 19 9.47 -11.73 21.04
CA ARG A 19 9.69 -11.42 19.62
C ARG A 19 8.89 -12.33 18.69
N ASP A 20 9.00 -13.64 18.87
CA ASP A 20 8.30 -14.62 18.00
C ASP A 20 6.77 -14.48 18.10
N GLN A 21 6.27 -14.20 19.31
CA GLN A 21 4.83 -13.98 19.53
C GLN A 21 4.34 -12.68 18.87
N LEU A 22 5.15 -11.63 18.92
CA LEU A 22 4.86 -10.35 18.26
C LEU A 22 4.88 -10.50 16.74
N GLU A 23 5.87 -11.20 16.19
CA GLU A 23 5.95 -11.48 14.75
C GLU A 23 4.73 -12.30 14.27
N LEU A 24 4.34 -13.35 14.99
CA LEU A 24 3.15 -14.14 14.68
C LEU A 24 1.86 -13.32 14.80
N GLY A 25 1.74 -12.49 15.82
CA GLY A 25 0.61 -11.59 16.00
C GLY A 25 0.47 -10.60 14.84
N MET A 26 1.57 -10.01 14.41
CA MET A 26 1.62 -9.07 13.28
C MET A 26 1.23 -9.75 11.96
N VAL A 27 1.75 -10.96 11.70
CA VAL A 27 1.38 -11.74 10.51
C VAL A 27 -0.11 -12.07 10.50
N SER A 28 -0.67 -12.45 11.64
CA SER A 28 -2.11 -12.75 11.74
C SER A 28 -2.97 -11.51 11.46
N LEU A 29 -2.57 -10.34 11.97
CA LEU A 29 -3.27 -9.08 11.69
C LEU A 29 -3.17 -8.69 10.22
N ASN A 30 -1.98 -8.76 9.63
CA ASN A 30 -1.78 -8.51 8.21
C ASN A 30 -2.65 -9.40 7.34
N TYR A 31 -2.65 -10.70 7.61
CA TYR A 31 -3.43 -11.66 6.85
C TYR A 31 -4.91 -11.30 6.78
N LYS A 32 -5.50 -10.91 7.92
CA LYS A 32 -6.91 -10.49 7.97
C LYS A 32 -7.14 -9.18 7.23
N SER A 33 -6.31 -8.18 7.48
CA SER A 33 -6.41 -6.85 6.90
C SER A 33 -6.24 -6.89 5.38
N GLU A 34 -5.20 -7.55 4.89
CA GLU A 34 -4.92 -7.68 3.46
C GLU A 34 -6.03 -8.39 2.69
N ARG A 35 -6.58 -9.46 3.26
CA ARG A 35 -7.70 -10.14 2.59
C ARG A 35 -8.91 -9.24 2.43
N VAL A 36 -9.28 -8.51 3.48
CA VAL A 36 -10.42 -7.57 3.41
C VAL A 36 -10.16 -6.51 2.35
N ILE A 37 -8.98 -5.89 2.38
CA ILE A 37 -8.63 -4.85 1.40
C ILE A 37 -8.58 -5.42 -0.01
N ALA A 38 -7.96 -6.60 -0.20
CA ALA A 38 -7.87 -7.22 -1.50
C ALA A 38 -9.24 -7.56 -2.09
N TYR A 39 -10.20 -8.00 -1.26
CA TYR A 39 -11.58 -8.23 -1.72
C TYR A 39 -12.29 -6.91 -2.06
N VAL A 40 -12.19 -5.88 -1.20
CA VAL A 40 -12.78 -4.57 -1.46
C VAL A 40 -12.21 -3.97 -2.75
N MET A 41 -10.88 -4.02 -2.89
CA MET A 41 -10.20 -3.54 -4.10
C MET A 41 -10.62 -4.33 -5.34
N LEU A 42 -10.75 -5.66 -5.24
CA LEU A 42 -11.18 -6.50 -6.36
C LEU A 42 -12.60 -6.12 -6.82
N VAL A 43 -13.54 -5.97 -5.89
CA VAL A 43 -14.91 -5.52 -6.19
C VAL A 43 -14.89 -4.14 -6.85
N MET A 44 -14.08 -3.22 -6.33
CA MET A 44 -13.94 -1.87 -6.89
C MET A 44 -13.35 -1.91 -8.31
N GLN A 45 -12.32 -2.74 -8.57
CA GLN A 45 -11.75 -2.87 -9.92
C GLN A 45 -12.79 -3.42 -10.91
N LEU A 46 -13.54 -4.46 -10.52
CA LEU A 46 -14.58 -5.04 -11.37
C LEU A 46 -15.70 -4.03 -11.65
N PHE A 47 -16.11 -3.26 -10.64
CA PHE A 47 -17.08 -2.19 -10.79
C PHE A 47 -16.59 -1.11 -11.77
N LEU A 48 -15.34 -0.67 -11.64
CA LEU A 48 -14.76 0.34 -12.53
C LEU A 48 -14.64 -0.19 -13.97
N ILE A 49 -14.21 -1.43 -14.16
CA ILE A 49 -14.21 -2.08 -15.48
C ILE A 49 -15.61 -2.03 -16.07
N LEU A 50 -16.64 -2.42 -15.30
CA LEU A 50 -18.03 -2.43 -15.75
C LEU A 50 -18.50 -1.02 -16.15
N VAL A 51 -18.26 -0.02 -15.30
CA VAL A 51 -18.62 1.38 -15.56
C VAL A 51 -17.96 1.90 -16.84
N PHE A 52 -16.67 1.63 -17.01
CA PHE A 52 -15.94 2.09 -18.20
C PHE A 52 -16.37 1.36 -19.47
N THR A 53 -16.81 0.08 -19.37
CA THR A 53 -17.29 -0.70 -20.50
C THR A 53 -18.72 -0.37 -20.90
N LEU A 54 -19.61 -0.12 -19.94
CA LEU A 54 -21.03 0.17 -20.21
C LEU A 54 -21.30 1.63 -20.60
N ARG A 55 -20.34 2.53 -20.40
CA ARG A 55 -20.52 3.93 -20.75
C ARG A 55 -20.70 4.10 -22.27
N PRO A 56 -21.71 4.88 -22.74
CA PRO A 56 -21.98 5.10 -24.15
C PRO A 56 -20.72 5.57 -24.92
N GLY A 57 -20.51 5.01 -26.10
CA GLY A 57 -19.30 5.20 -26.91
C GLY A 57 -18.35 4.02 -26.74
N SER A 58 -18.02 3.34 -27.86
CA SER A 58 -17.19 2.13 -27.83
C SER A 58 -15.86 2.37 -27.11
N ILE A 59 -15.48 1.44 -26.22
CA ILE A 59 -14.17 1.41 -25.53
C ILE A 59 -13.04 1.50 -26.55
N PHE A 60 -13.21 0.84 -27.69
CA PHE A 60 -12.21 0.77 -28.74
C PHE A 60 -12.02 2.12 -29.47
N TYR A 61 -13.00 3.01 -29.44
CA TYR A 61 -12.88 4.36 -30.01
C TYR A 61 -12.20 5.37 -29.07
N SER A 62 -12.09 5.06 -27.77
CA SER A 62 -11.37 5.91 -26.82
C SER A 62 -10.16 5.16 -26.27
N PHE A 63 -9.02 5.35 -26.90
CA PHE A 63 -7.73 4.78 -26.47
C PHE A 63 -7.41 5.08 -25.00
N ARG A 64 -7.90 6.20 -24.49
CA ARG A 64 -7.80 6.58 -23.09
C ARG A 64 -8.59 5.62 -22.18
N ARG A 65 -9.85 5.31 -22.51
CA ARG A 65 -10.69 4.39 -21.71
C ARG A 65 -10.09 2.98 -21.68
N LEU A 66 -9.59 2.50 -22.82
CA LEU A 66 -8.95 1.20 -22.92
C LEU A 66 -7.76 1.09 -21.94
N ARG A 67 -6.93 2.12 -21.81
CA ARG A 67 -5.80 2.12 -20.86
C ARG A 67 -6.26 1.95 -19.41
N TYR A 68 -7.33 2.63 -18.99
CA TYR A 68 -7.90 2.44 -17.65
C TYR A 68 -8.44 1.04 -17.43
N VAL A 69 -9.18 0.49 -18.40
CA VAL A 69 -9.71 -0.88 -18.32
C VAL A 69 -8.56 -1.89 -18.20
N ILE A 70 -7.48 -1.72 -18.96
CA ILE A 70 -6.30 -2.58 -18.86
C ILE A 70 -5.66 -2.45 -17.46
N ALA A 71 -5.47 -1.23 -16.95
CA ALA A 71 -4.87 -1.02 -15.62
C ALA A 71 -5.72 -1.67 -14.51
N TYR A 72 -7.04 -1.54 -14.57
CA TYR A 72 -7.95 -2.18 -13.62
C TYR A 72 -7.96 -3.70 -13.76
N ALA A 73 -7.93 -4.23 -14.98
CA ALA A 73 -7.89 -5.67 -15.23
C ALA A 73 -6.58 -6.30 -14.73
N VAL A 74 -5.43 -5.67 -14.99
CA VAL A 74 -4.12 -6.12 -14.48
C VAL A 74 -4.12 -6.14 -12.96
N MET A 75 -4.67 -5.09 -12.31
CA MET A 75 -4.80 -5.05 -10.86
C MET A 75 -5.71 -6.16 -10.34
N ALA A 76 -6.87 -6.39 -10.95
CA ALA A 76 -7.80 -7.45 -10.57
C ALA A 76 -7.15 -8.84 -10.66
N VAL A 77 -6.43 -9.13 -11.75
CA VAL A 77 -5.68 -10.39 -11.91
C VAL A 77 -4.59 -10.51 -10.83
N GLY A 78 -3.82 -9.46 -10.58
CA GLY A 78 -2.80 -9.43 -9.54
C GLY A 78 -3.37 -9.73 -8.15
N LEU A 79 -4.54 -9.15 -7.82
CA LEU A 79 -5.25 -9.41 -6.56
C LEU A 79 -5.73 -10.86 -6.45
N LEU A 80 -6.26 -11.44 -7.52
CA LEU A 80 -6.69 -12.84 -7.55
C LEU A 80 -5.51 -13.80 -7.34
N VAL A 81 -4.38 -13.54 -7.98
CA VAL A 81 -3.14 -14.32 -7.79
C VAL A 81 -2.67 -14.22 -6.33
N LEU A 82 -2.59 -13.01 -5.79
CA LEU A 82 -2.18 -12.80 -4.39
C LEU A 82 -3.12 -13.49 -3.41
N LEU A 83 -4.44 -13.38 -3.57
CA LEU A 83 -5.43 -14.07 -2.73
C LEU A 83 -5.29 -15.59 -2.80
N SER A 84 -4.99 -16.14 -3.98
CA SER A 84 -4.75 -17.56 -4.16
C SER A 84 -3.47 -18.04 -3.46
N LEU A 85 -2.39 -17.26 -3.56
CA LEU A 85 -1.13 -17.53 -2.89
C LEU A 85 -1.26 -17.42 -1.36
N HIS A 86 -2.00 -16.44 -0.86
CA HIS A 86 -2.29 -16.29 0.57
C HIS A 86 -3.00 -17.52 1.16
N ARG A 87 -3.94 -18.12 0.41
CA ARG A 87 -4.60 -19.36 0.87
C ARG A 87 -3.62 -20.51 1.02
N ARG A 88 -2.64 -20.63 0.10
CA ARG A 88 -1.61 -21.69 0.15
C ARG A 88 -0.55 -21.44 1.23
N ALA A 89 -0.32 -20.19 1.59
CA ALA A 89 0.72 -19.79 2.53
C ALA A 89 0.29 -19.84 4.02
N LYS A 90 -0.91 -20.35 4.33
CA LYS A 90 -1.55 -20.27 5.66
C LYS A 90 -0.65 -20.65 6.85
N ASN A 91 0.32 -21.54 6.65
CA ASN A 91 1.20 -22.06 7.71
C ASN A 91 2.65 -21.54 7.61
N ASN A 92 2.95 -20.64 6.69
CA ASN A 92 4.32 -20.15 6.48
C ASN A 92 4.39 -18.62 6.63
N TRP A 93 4.78 -18.15 7.84
CA TRP A 93 4.88 -16.74 8.16
C TRP A 93 5.84 -15.95 7.25
N ARG A 94 6.98 -16.56 6.85
CA ARG A 94 7.94 -15.91 5.96
C ARG A 94 7.35 -15.66 4.57
N LEU A 95 6.52 -16.61 4.10
CA LEU A 95 5.82 -16.46 2.83
C LEU A 95 4.74 -15.38 2.93
N HIS A 96 4.00 -15.32 4.05
CA HIS A 96 3.03 -14.23 4.28
C HIS A 96 3.67 -12.86 4.26
N PHE A 97 4.82 -12.70 4.90
CA PHE A 97 5.54 -11.42 4.90
C PHE A 97 5.95 -11.00 3.47
N LYS A 98 6.45 -11.94 2.67
CA LYS A 98 6.78 -11.68 1.26
C LYS A 98 5.55 -11.33 0.43
N LEU A 99 4.41 -11.98 0.68
CA LEU A 99 3.16 -11.69 -0.01
C LEU A 99 2.62 -10.30 0.37
N CYS A 100 2.75 -9.90 1.64
CA CYS A 100 2.41 -8.56 2.11
C CYS A 100 3.24 -7.48 1.41
N ALA A 101 4.55 -7.70 1.30
CA ALA A 101 5.42 -6.79 0.56
C ALA A 101 5.06 -6.76 -0.94
N ALA A 102 4.79 -7.92 -1.55
CA ALA A 102 4.35 -8.01 -2.94
C ALA A 102 3.01 -7.29 -3.18
N PHE A 103 2.08 -7.37 -2.23
CA PHE A 103 0.83 -6.63 -2.28
C PHE A 103 1.08 -5.11 -2.23
N GLY A 104 1.96 -4.65 -1.34
CA GLY A 104 2.37 -3.25 -1.29
C GLY A 104 2.99 -2.76 -2.61
N ILE A 105 3.86 -3.55 -3.23
CA ILE A 105 4.46 -3.24 -4.54
C ILE A 105 3.38 -3.17 -5.63
N LEU A 106 2.47 -4.13 -5.68
CA LEU A 106 1.37 -4.15 -6.66
C LEU A 106 0.50 -2.90 -6.53
N LEU A 107 0.11 -2.54 -5.30
CA LEU A 107 -0.65 -1.31 -5.03
C LEU A 107 0.11 -0.06 -5.47
N SER A 108 1.40 0.02 -5.17
CA SER A 108 2.25 1.15 -5.56
C SER A 108 2.32 1.34 -7.07
N LEU A 109 2.56 0.25 -7.80
CA LEU A 109 2.61 0.28 -9.27
C LEU A 109 1.26 0.65 -9.88
N TRP A 110 0.17 0.16 -9.30
CA TRP A 110 -1.17 0.52 -9.73
C TRP A 110 -1.48 2.01 -9.49
N VAL A 111 -1.15 2.53 -8.32
CA VAL A 111 -1.29 3.97 -7.98
C VAL A 111 -0.50 4.85 -8.95
N CYS A 112 0.75 4.50 -9.23
CA CYS A 112 1.57 5.22 -10.20
C CYS A 112 0.94 5.20 -11.61
N SER A 113 0.42 4.04 -12.02
CA SER A 113 -0.20 3.88 -13.34
C SER A 113 -1.47 4.71 -13.48
N ILE A 114 -2.36 4.67 -12.49
CA ILE A 114 -3.59 5.46 -12.52
C ILE A 114 -3.28 6.97 -12.45
N SER A 115 -2.37 7.39 -11.56
CA SER A 115 -1.98 8.80 -11.45
C SER A 115 -1.38 9.34 -12.76
N TYR A 116 -0.61 8.52 -13.47
CA TYR A 116 -0.10 8.85 -14.80
C TYR A 116 -1.23 8.98 -15.83
N LEU A 117 -2.19 8.05 -15.84
CA LEU A 117 -3.33 8.09 -16.76
C LEU A 117 -4.24 9.30 -16.47
N ASP A 118 -4.43 9.63 -15.20
CA ASP A 118 -5.18 10.82 -14.78
C ASP A 118 -4.49 12.09 -15.28
N ALA A 119 -3.17 12.20 -15.05
CA ALA A 119 -2.38 13.35 -15.49
C ALA A 119 -2.30 13.49 -17.02
N LEU A 120 -2.35 12.39 -17.80
CA LEU A 120 -2.50 12.44 -19.26
C LEU A 120 -3.85 13.04 -19.69
N GLY A 121 -4.80 13.11 -18.79
CA GLY A 121 -6.13 13.59 -18.99
C GLY A 121 -6.43 14.90 -18.31
N ASP A 122 -5.41 15.65 -17.94
CA ASP A 122 -5.50 16.92 -17.22
C ASP A 122 -6.22 16.81 -15.87
N LEU A 123 -6.18 15.60 -15.27
CA LEU A 123 -6.68 15.36 -13.92
C LEU A 123 -5.53 15.38 -12.91
N SER A 124 -5.86 15.77 -11.67
CA SER A 124 -4.90 15.82 -10.58
C SER A 124 -4.52 14.43 -10.06
N ILE A 125 -3.41 14.35 -9.30
CA ILE A 125 -2.90 13.11 -8.68
C ILE A 125 -3.69 12.69 -7.43
N VAL A 126 -5.02 12.85 -7.44
CA VAL A 126 -5.90 12.53 -6.28
C VAL A 126 -5.76 11.09 -5.84
N VAL A 127 -5.64 10.15 -6.78
CA VAL A 127 -5.48 8.72 -6.48
C VAL A 127 -4.21 8.48 -5.67
N TYR A 128 -3.08 9.08 -6.07
CA TYR A 128 -1.84 9.01 -5.30
C TYR A 128 -2.02 9.56 -3.87
N CYS A 129 -2.59 10.77 -3.75
CA CYS A 129 -2.79 11.43 -2.46
C CYS A 129 -3.70 10.66 -1.51
N SER A 130 -4.67 9.92 -2.02
CA SER A 130 -5.61 9.13 -1.23
C SER A 130 -5.07 7.76 -0.85
N PHE A 131 -4.39 7.10 -1.77
CA PHE A 131 -3.96 5.71 -1.57
C PHE A 131 -2.70 5.55 -0.71
N LEU A 132 -1.75 6.46 -0.74
CA LEU A 132 -0.56 6.35 0.10
C LEU A 132 -0.88 6.32 1.61
N PRO A 133 -1.67 7.28 2.15
CA PRO A 133 -2.09 7.23 3.55
C PRO A 133 -2.93 5.99 3.87
N MET A 134 -3.78 5.54 2.94
CA MET A 134 -4.55 4.31 3.09
C MET A 134 -3.64 3.08 3.20
N MET A 135 -2.62 2.97 2.35
CA MET A 135 -1.61 1.91 2.46
C MET A 135 -0.88 1.96 3.81
N ALA A 136 -0.52 3.16 4.29
CA ALA A 136 0.12 3.34 5.59
C ALA A 136 -0.78 2.90 6.76
N ALA A 137 -2.11 3.04 6.64
CA ALA A 137 -3.06 2.62 7.66
C ALA A 137 -3.25 1.10 7.71
N PHE A 138 -3.22 0.44 6.58
CA PHE A 138 -3.64 -0.96 6.46
C PHE A 138 -2.49 -1.96 6.32
N LEU A 139 -1.38 -1.59 5.67
CA LEU A 139 -0.22 -2.46 5.55
C LEU A 139 0.63 -2.38 6.82
N ILE A 140 0.66 -3.47 7.57
CA ILE A 140 1.44 -3.59 8.80
C ILE A 140 2.80 -4.22 8.48
N LEU A 141 3.60 -3.51 7.71
CA LEU A 141 4.98 -3.86 7.42
C LEU A 141 5.93 -3.04 8.31
N PRO A 142 7.15 -3.54 8.54
CA PRO A 142 8.17 -2.74 9.21
C PRO A 142 8.30 -1.35 8.58
N PRO A 143 8.39 -0.28 9.37
CA PRO A 143 8.33 1.09 8.86
C PRO A 143 9.39 1.40 7.80
N TYR A 144 10.58 0.77 7.88
CA TYR A 144 11.64 0.97 6.89
C TYR A 144 11.24 0.43 5.51
N ILE A 145 10.50 -0.69 5.44
CA ILE A 145 10.03 -1.27 4.18
C ILE A 145 8.97 -0.37 3.56
N LEU A 146 7.99 0.08 4.37
CA LEU A 146 6.96 1.02 3.91
C LEU A 146 7.58 2.36 3.48
N SER A 147 8.56 2.87 4.21
CA SER A 147 9.26 4.11 3.84
C SER A 147 9.95 3.98 2.49
N ILE A 148 10.68 2.88 2.25
CA ILE A 148 11.30 2.63 0.94
C ILE A 148 10.23 2.56 -0.16
N LEU A 149 9.13 1.86 0.10
CA LEU A 149 8.04 1.71 -0.85
C LEU A 149 7.38 3.05 -1.18
N PHE A 150 7.12 3.89 -0.18
CA PHE A 150 6.51 5.21 -0.37
C PHE A 150 7.45 6.17 -1.09
N ILE A 151 8.74 6.18 -0.77
CA ILE A 151 9.75 6.99 -1.46
C ILE A 151 9.85 6.55 -2.93
N PHE A 152 9.91 5.24 -3.18
CA PHE A 152 9.91 4.70 -4.54
C PHE A 152 8.66 5.12 -5.32
N THR A 153 7.48 4.97 -4.71
CA THR A 153 6.20 5.37 -5.31
C THR A 153 6.16 6.87 -5.60
N CYS A 154 6.67 7.70 -4.68
CA CYS A 154 6.75 9.14 -4.84
C CYS A 154 7.66 9.51 -6.03
N ILE A 155 8.85 8.97 -6.08
CA ILE A 155 9.81 9.23 -7.17
C ILE A 155 9.22 8.78 -8.51
N LEU A 156 8.69 7.56 -8.59
CA LEU A 156 8.13 7.01 -9.82
C LEU A 156 6.93 7.82 -10.30
N THR A 157 6.00 8.17 -9.41
CA THR A 157 4.84 9.01 -9.75
C THR A 157 5.27 10.37 -10.29
N ASN A 158 6.24 11.03 -9.63
CA ASN A 158 6.73 12.33 -10.12
C ASN A 158 7.40 12.21 -11.49
N ILE A 159 8.25 11.21 -11.72
CA ILE A 159 8.89 10.98 -13.01
C ILE A 159 7.84 10.79 -14.12
N LEU A 160 6.79 10.04 -13.86
CA LEU A 160 5.75 9.76 -14.84
C LEU A 160 4.84 10.98 -15.08
N VAL A 161 4.35 11.61 -14.00
CA VAL A 161 3.39 12.72 -14.08
C VAL A 161 4.03 13.96 -14.68
N LEU A 162 5.27 14.31 -14.30
CA LEU A 162 5.96 15.49 -14.85
C LEU A 162 6.28 15.39 -16.34
N ARG A 163 6.16 14.20 -16.93
CA ARG A 163 6.24 14.01 -18.39
C ARG A 163 4.94 14.30 -19.13
N THR A 164 3.85 14.51 -18.42
CA THR A 164 2.54 14.83 -19.00
C THR A 164 2.35 16.34 -19.12
N PRO A 165 1.45 16.83 -19.98
CA PRO A 165 1.11 18.26 -20.07
C PRO A 165 0.66 18.83 -18.71
N TYR A 166 -0.23 18.13 -18.00
CA TYR A 166 -0.67 18.51 -16.66
C TYR A 166 0.50 18.70 -15.69
N GLY A 167 1.42 17.73 -15.67
CA GLY A 167 2.59 17.79 -14.79
C GLY A 167 3.54 18.93 -15.12
N GLN A 168 3.70 19.26 -16.40
CA GLN A 168 4.54 20.39 -16.85
C GLN A 168 3.93 21.73 -16.45
N GLU A 169 2.61 21.89 -16.54
CA GLU A 169 1.92 23.10 -16.10
C GLU A 169 1.84 23.24 -14.59
N ASN A 170 1.78 22.11 -13.86
CA ASN A 170 1.57 22.07 -12.41
C ASN A 170 2.78 21.50 -11.65
N VAL A 171 4.01 21.72 -12.12
CA VAL A 171 5.25 21.14 -11.55
C VAL A 171 5.34 21.36 -10.04
N PHE A 172 5.21 22.59 -9.60
CA PHE A 172 5.37 22.95 -8.20
C PHE A 172 4.31 22.27 -7.32
N SER A 173 3.04 22.35 -7.70
CA SER A 173 1.93 21.75 -6.97
C SER A 173 2.07 20.22 -6.90
N THR A 174 2.45 19.59 -8.01
CA THR A 174 2.65 18.15 -8.08
C THR A 174 3.76 17.67 -7.16
N LEU A 175 4.93 18.33 -7.20
CA LEU A 175 6.08 17.99 -6.36
C LEU A 175 5.78 18.21 -4.88
N VAL A 176 5.26 19.38 -4.51
CA VAL A 176 4.97 19.70 -3.11
C VAL A 176 3.94 18.73 -2.53
N ASN A 177 2.82 18.51 -3.23
CA ASN A 177 1.78 17.61 -2.74
C ASN A 177 2.27 16.16 -2.65
N SER A 178 3.01 15.67 -3.63
CA SER A 178 3.49 14.28 -3.63
C SER A 178 4.51 14.03 -2.52
N ILE A 179 5.45 14.95 -2.32
CA ILE A 179 6.44 14.87 -1.23
C ILE A 179 5.76 14.97 0.13
N PHE A 180 4.85 15.92 0.31
CA PHE A 180 4.13 16.11 1.56
C PHE A 180 3.33 14.87 1.95
N ILE A 181 2.55 14.29 1.01
CA ILE A 181 1.79 13.05 1.25
C ILE A 181 2.70 11.86 1.52
N CYS A 182 3.83 11.77 0.82
CA CYS A 182 4.83 10.73 1.08
C CYS A 182 5.35 10.81 2.53
N LEU A 183 5.77 11.99 2.98
CA LEU A 183 6.26 12.21 4.35
C LEU A 183 5.18 11.92 5.40
N LEU A 184 3.95 12.40 5.19
CA LEU A 184 2.81 12.10 6.07
C LEU A 184 2.57 10.59 6.15
N SER A 185 2.59 9.89 5.03
CA SER A 185 2.38 8.44 4.98
C SER A 185 3.47 7.67 5.73
N ILE A 186 4.73 8.11 5.65
CA ILE A 186 5.85 7.54 6.41
C ILE A 186 5.62 7.73 7.92
N VAL A 187 5.32 8.95 8.36
CA VAL A 187 5.06 9.23 9.79
C VAL A 187 3.85 8.45 10.28
N TYR A 188 2.79 8.40 9.49
CA TYR A 188 1.56 7.68 9.84
C TYR A 188 1.79 6.16 9.92
N SER A 189 2.53 5.58 8.97
CA SER A 189 2.88 4.15 9.01
C SER A 189 3.68 3.78 10.25
N TYR A 190 4.63 4.63 10.66
CA TYR A 190 5.38 4.44 11.88
C TYR A 190 4.47 4.44 13.12
N ARG A 191 3.58 5.42 13.23
CA ARG A 191 2.62 5.51 14.35
C ARG A 191 1.68 4.31 14.41
N MET A 192 1.14 3.91 13.25
CA MET A 192 0.25 2.74 13.16
C MET A 192 0.98 1.45 13.54
N TYR A 193 2.21 1.27 13.09
CA TYR A 193 3.02 0.12 13.44
C TYR A 193 3.26 0.03 14.96
N GLN A 194 3.67 1.14 15.59
CA GLN A 194 3.89 1.20 17.05
C GLN A 194 2.58 0.90 17.82
N ALA A 195 1.47 1.51 17.43
CA ALA A 195 0.18 1.28 18.09
C ALA A 195 -0.25 -0.20 18.02
N ARG A 196 -0.02 -0.86 16.87
CA ARG A 196 -0.35 -2.29 16.70
C ARG A 196 0.57 -3.19 17.54
N LEU A 197 1.85 -2.89 17.59
CA LEU A 197 2.80 -3.62 18.44
C LEU A 197 2.42 -3.54 19.91
N THR A 198 2.14 -2.34 20.41
CA THR A 198 1.73 -2.13 21.81
C THR A 198 0.45 -2.92 22.10
N GLY A 199 -0.54 -2.89 21.22
CA GLY A 199 -1.78 -3.66 21.39
C GLY A 199 -1.57 -5.18 21.45
N ILE A 200 -0.64 -5.72 20.65
CA ILE A 200 -0.30 -7.17 20.71
C ILE A 200 0.44 -7.48 22.04
N TYR A 201 1.37 -6.62 22.42
CA TYR A 201 2.16 -6.80 23.65
C TYR A 201 1.26 -6.79 24.88
N ASP A 202 0.38 -5.80 25.03
CA ASP A 202 -0.53 -5.66 26.17
C ASP A 202 -1.48 -6.86 26.27
N LYS A 203 -2.00 -7.32 25.14
CA LYS A 203 -2.83 -8.52 25.10
C LYS A 203 -2.08 -9.76 25.61
N ASN A 204 -0.84 -9.96 25.17
CA ASN A 204 -0.03 -11.10 25.60
C ASN A 204 0.35 -11.02 27.07
N ARG A 205 0.64 -9.82 27.58
CA ARG A 205 0.95 -9.59 29.02
C ARG A 205 -0.25 -9.94 29.90
N GLN A 206 -1.45 -9.55 29.50
CA GLN A 206 -2.67 -9.87 30.26
C GLN A 206 -2.89 -11.39 30.39
N TRP A 207 -2.58 -12.16 29.34
CA TRP A 207 -2.69 -13.62 29.38
C TRP A 207 -1.65 -14.31 30.28
N THR A 208 -0.47 -13.71 30.46
CA THR A 208 0.59 -14.26 31.32
C THR A 208 0.44 -13.86 32.79
N THR A 209 -0.21 -12.72 33.09
CA THR A 209 -0.44 -12.25 34.46
C THR A 209 -1.79 -12.68 35.05
N GLY A 210 -2.72 -13.09 34.22
CA GLY A 210 -4.05 -13.57 34.63
C GLY A 210 -4.14 -15.10 34.91
N ARG A 211 -2.96 -15.78 35.00
CA ARG A 211 -2.79 -17.11 35.56
C ARG A 211 -2.05 -17.00 36.87
#